data_a1025eb8d61fed7fee72ae21a0d44c85
#
_entry.id   a1025eb8d61fed7fee72ae21a0d44c85
#
_cell.length_a   1.000
_cell.length_b   1.000
_cell.length_c   1.000
_cell.angle_alpha   90.00
_cell.angle_beta   90.00
_cell.angle_gamma   90.00
#
_symmetry.space_group_name_H-M   'P 1'
#
loop_
_entity.id
_entity.type
_entity.pdbx_description
1 polymer ?
#
loop_
_entity_poly.entity_id
_entity_poly.type
_entity_poly.pdbx_seq_one_letter_code
_entity_poly.pdbx_strand_id
1 'polypeptide(L)'
;TIYRAAVNTINKRLNIKVGYYGANPNKQMDFDHRFDNALYMDGEFIERKTGALKLAYEKNKELAAVHGGPAVMEVFGEVPFEPQIKSEALTLDTKQQKLSVKYSNDAGSIVNEYIKGEERSFTIIAYPIPEIGENFEEIFEGTVKINTLDYNKYKAIQQALIDVLDTAQYVEVKGTNGNCTDMKVSI
;
A
#
# COMPACT_ATOMS: atom_id res chain seq x y z
N THR A 1 -14.40 2.48 16.35
CA THR A 1 -15.87 2.49 16.28
C THR A 1 -16.37 2.35 14.85
N ILE A 2 -15.87 3.12 13.89
CA ILE A 2 -16.19 2.99 12.45
C ILE A 2 -15.73 1.63 11.91
N TYR A 3 -14.52 1.20 12.27
CA TYR A 3 -14.01 -0.12 11.96
C TYR A 3 -14.97 -1.24 12.41
N ARG A 4 -15.44 -1.19 13.66
CA ARG A 4 -16.39 -2.19 14.19
C ARG A 4 -17.71 -2.18 13.45
N ALA A 5 -18.21 -1.00 13.08
CA ALA A 5 -19.42 -0.85 12.26
C ALA A 5 -19.24 -1.44 10.85
N ALA A 6 -18.11 -1.15 10.20
CA ALA A 6 -17.79 -1.71 8.88
C ALA A 6 -17.69 -3.23 8.94
N VAL A 7 -16.95 -3.79 9.89
CA VAL A 7 -16.83 -5.26 10.09
C VAL A 7 -18.20 -5.89 10.34
N ASN A 8 -19.03 -5.32 11.20
CA ASN A 8 -20.35 -5.85 11.48
C ASN A 8 -21.30 -5.80 10.28
N THR A 9 -21.17 -4.78 9.43
CA THR A 9 -22.00 -4.61 8.24
C THR A 9 -21.57 -5.52 7.10
N ILE A 10 -20.28 -5.61 6.86
CA ILE A 10 -19.69 -6.33 5.71
C ILE A 10 -19.52 -7.82 6.03
N ASN A 11 -19.21 -8.18 7.28
CA ASN A 11 -18.91 -9.55 7.69
C ASN A 11 -20.08 -10.55 7.54
N LYS A 12 -21.29 -10.05 7.36
CA LYS A 12 -22.47 -10.90 7.02
C LYS A 12 -22.42 -11.41 5.57
N ARG A 13 -21.57 -10.83 4.73
CA ARG A 13 -21.51 -11.13 3.29
C ARG A 13 -20.12 -11.56 2.83
N LEU A 14 -19.08 -11.20 3.56
CA LEU A 14 -17.69 -11.42 3.20
C LEU A 14 -16.94 -12.05 4.37
N ASN A 15 -16.10 -13.03 4.08
CA ASN A 15 -15.20 -13.61 5.07
C ASN A 15 -14.00 -12.67 5.27
N ILE A 16 -14.09 -11.79 6.26
CA ILE A 16 -13.08 -10.77 6.52
C ILE A 16 -12.04 -11.31 7.49
N LYS A 17 -10.78 -11.28 7.07
CA LYS A 17 -9.63 -11.44 7.97
C LYS A 17 -9.06 -10.08 8.29
N VAL A 18 -8.82 -9.83 9.57
CA VAL A 18 -8.22 -8.58 10.04
C VAL A 18 -6.75 -8.81 10.34
N GLY A 19 -5.89 -8.01 9.71
CA GLY A 19 -4.49 -7.90 10.07
C GLY A 19 -4.25 -6.60 10.84
N TYR A 20 -3.43 -6.66 11.87
CA TYR A 20 -2.96 -5.49 12.59
C TYR A 20 -1.48 -5.31 12.31
N TYR A 21 -1.08 -4.09 11.96
CA TYR A 21 0.32 -3.73 11.93
C TYR A 21 0.79 -3.41 13.34
N GLY A 22 1.92 -3.99 13.73
CA GLY A 22 2.54 -3.70 15.01
C GLY A 22 3.09 -2.27 15.10
N ALA A 23 3.58 -1.91 16.27
CA ALA A 23 4.23 -0.64 16.47
C ALA A 23 5.45 -0.48 15.55
N ASN A 24 5.69 0.74 15.10
CA ASN A 24 6.84 1.05 14.24
C ASN A 24 8.16 0.87 15.03
N PRO A 25 9.04 -0.08 14.66
CA PRO A 25 10.29 -0.30 15.37
C PRO A 25 11.18 0.96 15.44
N ASN A 26 11.12 1.81 14.42
CA ASN A 26 11.89 3.05 14.40
C ASN A 26 11.48 4.01 15.53
N LYS A 27 10.19 4.05 15.86
CA LYS A 27 9.70 4.84 17.01
C LYS A 27 10.14 4.26 18.35
N GLN A 28 10.30 2.94 18.44
CA GLN A 28 10.67 2.26 19.67
C GLN A 28 12.17 2.34 19.97
N MET A 29 12.99 2.24 18.93
CA MET A 29 14.44 2.11 19.04
C MET A 29 15.21 3.35 18.58
N ASP A 30 14.49 4.34 18.08
CA ASP A 30 15.01 5.66 17.72
C ASP A 30 16.06 5.65 16.60
N PHE A 31 16.04 4.64 15.72
CA PHE A 31 16.83 4.59 14.49
C PHE A 31 16.19 3.69 13.43
N ASP A 32 16.72 3.71 12.19
CA ASP A 32 16.13 3.00 11.05
C ASP A 32 16.36 1.50 11.12
N HIS A 33 15.26 0.74 11.14
CA HIS A 33 15.22 -0.72 11.20
C HIS A 33 14.71 -1.39 9.91
N ARG A 34 14.61 -0.63 8.81
CA ARG A 34 14.06 -1.17 7.56
C ARG A 34 14.85 -2.35 6.99
N PHE A 35 16.13 -2.42 7.29
CA PHE A 35 17.06 -3.39 6.73
C PHE A 35 17.68 -4.33 7.76
N ASP A 36 17.03 -4.54 8.89
CA ASP A 36 17.49 -5.48 9.92
C ASP A 36 17.71 -6.89 9.38
N ASN A 37 16.97 -7.26 8.35
CA ASN A 37 17.15 -8.52 7.65
C ASN A 37 18.49 -8.65 6.90
N ALA A 38 19.26 -7.57 6.75
CA ALA A 38 20.63 -7.63 6.21
C ALA A 38 21.53 -8.56 7.00
N LEU A 39 21.26 -8.78 8.29
CA LEU A 39 21.99 -9.71 9.15
C LEU A 39 22.01 -11.16 8.64
N TYR A 40 20.95 -11.58 7.93
CA TYR A 40 20.74 -12.98 7.56
C TYR A 40 20.23 -13.15 6.12
N MET A 41 20.09 -12.06 5.35
CA MET A 41 19.60 -12.15 3.98
C MET A 41 20.69 -12.68 3.05
N ASP A 42 20.51 -13.90 2.61
CA ASP A 42 21.29 -14.56 1.56
C ASP A 42 20.39 -15.25 0.53
N GLY A 43 21.00 -15.95 -0.43
CA GLY A 43 20.24 -16.65 -1.49
C GLY A 43 19.35 -17.75 -0.93
N GLU A 44 19.85 -18.55 0.03
CA GLU A 44 19.09 -19.64 0.63
C GLU A 44 17.89 -19.12 1.43
N PHE A 45 18.07 -18.02 2.17
CA PHE A 45 16.97 -17.38 2.89
C PHE A 45 15.85 -16.95 1.92
N ILE A 46 16.22 -16.31 0.81
CA ILE A 46 15.24 -15.86 -0.20
C ILE A 46 14.55 -17.06 -0.86
N GLU A 47 15.27 -18.11 -1.22
CA GLU A 47 14.67 -19.33 -1.78
C GLU A 47 13.68 -19.98 -0.82
N ARG A 48 14.05 -20.14 0.46
CA ARG A 48 13.14 -20.69 1.48
C ARG A 48 11.91 -19.80 1.68
N LYS A 49 12.09 -18.49 1.72
CA LYS A 49 11.00 -17.54 1.88
C LYS A 49 10.03 -17.59 0.69
N THR A 50 10.54 -17.63 -0.53
CA THR A 50 9.76 -17.76 -1.76
C THR A 50 9.02 -19.11 -1.81
N GLY A 51 9.73 -20.21 -1.47
CA GLY A 51 9.13 -21.54 -1.41
C GLY A 51 8.01 -21.65 -0.37
N ALA A 52 8.21 -21.07 0.81
CA ALA A 52 7.19 -21.03 1.85
C ALA A 52 5.95 -20.22 1.41
N LEU A 53 6.16 -19.09 0.72
CA LEU A 53 5.07 -18.29 0.15
C LEU A 53 4.27 -19.10 -0.86
N LYS A 54 4.94 -19.74 -1.81
CA LYS A 54 4.29 -20.59 -2.83
C LYS A 54 3.50 -21.72 -2.19
N LEU A 55 4.08 -22.42 -1.23
CA LEU A 55 3.40 -23.50 -0.50
C LEU A 55 2.17 -22.99 0.27
N ALA A 56 2.24 -21.82 0.86
CA ALA A 56 1.12 -21.22 1.57
C ALA A 56 -0.04 -20.91 0.61
N TYR A 57 0.24 -20.36 -0.56
CA TYR A 57 -0.78 -20.11 -1.59
C TYR A 57 -1.36 -21.41 -2.14
N GLU A 58 -0.54 -22.41 -2.45
CA GLU A 58 -1.01 -23.71 -2.94
C GLU A 58 -1.96 -24.39 -1.95
N LYS A 59 -1.61 -24.35 -0.66
CA LYS A 59 -2.47 -24.91 0.40
C LYS A 59 -3.79 -24.16 0.61
N ASN A 60 -3.85 -22.91 0.20
CA ASN A 60 -5.01 -22.02 0.39
C ASN A 60 -5.55 -21.48 -0.93
N LYS A 61 -5.34 -22.17 -2.03
CA LYS A 61 -5.71 -21.70 -3.37
C LYS A 61 -7.19 -21.37 -3.54
N GLU A 62 -8.07 -22.13 -2.89
CA GLU A 62 -9.50 -21.84 -2.92
C GLU A 62 -9.87 -20.52 -2.24
N LEU A 63 -9.17 -20.19 -1.14
CA LEU A 63 -9.35 -18.91 -0.47
C LEU A 63 -8.71 -17.76 -1.26
N ALA A 64 -7.58 -18.02 -1.92
CA ALA A 64 -6.93 -17.05 -2.79
C ALA A 64 -7.79 -16.69 -4.00
N ALA A 65 -8.44 -17.69 -4.61
CA ALA A 65 -9.29 -17.50 -5.78
C ALA A 65 -10.52 -16.60 -5.52
N VAL A 66 -11.01 -16.54 -4.28
CA VAL A 66 -12.15 -15.68 -3.88
C VAL A 66 -11.71 -14.40 -3.17
N HIS A 67 -10.43 -14.04 -3.26
CA HIS A 67 -9.90 -12.85 -2.61
C HIS A 67 -10.28 -11.59 -3.39
N GLY A 68 -11.20 -10.82 -2.85
CA GLY A 68 -11.71 -9.59 -3.48
C GLY A 68 -10.76 -8.37 -3.42
N GLY A 69 -9.62 -8.49 -2.74
CA GLY A 69 -8.64 -7.43 -2.55
C GLY A 69 -8.67 -6.79 -1.15
N PRO A 70 -7.68 -5.98 -0.82
CA PRO A 70 -7.57 -5.37 0.50
C PRO A 70 -8.43 -4.11 0.62
N ALA A 71 -8.97 -3.90 1.83
CA ALA A 71 -9.46 -2.61 2.28
C ALA A 71 -8.57 -2.14 3.43
N VAL A 72 -7.89 -1.03 3.24
CA VAL A 72 -6.91 -0.48 4.18
C VAL A 72 -7.44 0.83 4.76
N MET A 73 -7.36 0.98 6.07
CA MET A 73 -7.55 2.25 6.75
C MET A 73 -6.18 2.78 7.15
N GLU A 74 -5.70 3.79 6.46
CA GLU A 74 -4.43 4.45 6.77
C GLU A 74 -4.64 5.58 7.76
N VAL A 75 -4.12 5.39 8.94
CA VAL A 75 -4.14 6.42 10.00
C VAL A 75 -3.09 7.47 9.66
N PHE A 76 -3.46 8.75 9.77
CA PHE A 76 -2.55 9.88 9.61
C PHE A 76 -2.82 10.97 10.65
N GLY A 77 -1.86 11.88 10.79
CA GLY A 77 -1.89 12.94 11.80
C GLY A 77 -1.14 12.59 13.08
N GLU A 78 -0.38 11.48 13.06
CA GLU A 78 0.55 11.18 14.14
C GLU A 78 1.62 12.28 14.26
N VAL A 79 2.14 12.48 15.47
CA VAL A 79 3.29 13.37 15.69
C VAL A 79 4.43 12.98 14.75
N PRO A 80 4.98 13.91 13.98
CA PRO A 80 6.09 13.63 13.08
C PRO A 80 7.23 12.95 13.82
N PHE A 81 7.78 11.91 13.21
CA PHE A 81 8.90 11.16 13.74
C PHE A 81 9.92 10.90 12.65
N GLU A 82 11.14 11.32 12.89
CA GLU A 82 12.31 10.95 12.07
C GLU A 82 13.23 10.06 12.90
N PRO A 83 13.56 8.85 12.42
CA PRO A 83 14.53 8.01 13.10
C PRO A 83 15.92 8.65 13.04
N GLN A 84 16.68 8.57 14.12
CA GLN A 84 18.05 9.05 14.13
C GLN A 84 18.92 8.27 13.15
N ILE A 85 19.87 8.95 12.52
CA ILE A 85 20.89 8.30 11.70
C ILE A 85 21.98 7.80 12.66
N LYS A 86 22.02 6.49 12.88
CA LYS A 86 22.99 5.81 13.74
C LYS A 86 23.83 4.85 12.91
N SER A 87 25.09 4.65 13.34
CA SER A 87 26.00 3.67 12.71
C SER A 87 25.53 2.25 12.84
N GLU A 88 24.68 1.98 13.81
CA GLU A 88 24.06 0.68 14.08
C GLU A 88 22.97 0.30 13.09
N ALA A 89 22.42 1.29 12.35
CA ALA A 89 21.40 1.02 11.34
C ALA A 89 22.00 0.20 10.19
N LEU A 90 21.38 -0.96 9.94
CA LEU A 90 21.82 -1.86 8.89
C LEU A 90 21.41 -1.37 7.50
N THR A 91 22.25 -1.66 6.52
CA THR A 91 21.97 -1.39 5.11
C THR A 91 22.19 -2.66 4.29
N LEU A 92 21.45 -2.78 3.18
CA LEU A 92 21.67 -3.89 2.25
C LEU A 92 22.90 -3.61 1.40
N ASP A 93 23.79 -4.61 1.28
CA ASP A 93 24.84 -4.58 0.27
C ASP A 93 24.27 -4.76 -1.15
N THR A 94 25.11 -4.63 -2.18
CA THR A 94 24.67 -4.73 -3.58
C THR A 94 24.06 -6.10 -3.91
N LYS A 95 24.56 -7.18 -3.31
CA LYS A 95 24.04 -8.53 -3.52
C LYS A 95 22.68 -8.68 -2.85
N GLN A 96 22.53 -8.20 -1.63
CA GLN A 96 21.29 -8.21 -0.87
C GLN A 96 20.21 -7.34 -1.51
N GLN A 97 20.58 -6.19 -2.09
CA GLN A 97 19.64 -5.36 -2.87
C GLN A 97 19.08 -6.15 -4.07
N LYS A 98 19.93 -6.83 -4.82
CA LYS A 98 19.49 -7.71 -5.94
C LYS A 98 18.59 -8.84 -5.46
N LEU A 99 18.89 -9.45 -4.32
CA LEU A 99 18.07 -10.51 -3.72
C LEU A 99 16.71 -9.96 -3.27
N SER A 100 16.68 -8.78 -2.70
CA SER A 100 15.43 -8.09 -2.30
C SER A 100 14.53 -7.83 -3.49
N VAL A 101 15.09 -7.29 -4.59
CA VAL A 101 14.36 -7.06 -5.85
C VAL A 101 13.86 -8.39 -6.43
N LYS A 102 14.72 -9.41 -6.48
CA LYS A 102 14.34 -10.75 -6.95
C LYS A 102 13.16 -11.30 -6.14
N TYR A 103 13.24 -11.24 -4.81
CA TYR A 103 12.15 -11.70 -3.95
C TYR A 103 10.84 -10.95 -4.22
N SER A 104 10.89 -9.62 -4.37
CA SER A 104 9.69 -8.82 -4.65
C SER A 104 9.04 -9.24 -5.97
N ASN A 105 9.83 -9.47 -7.01
CA ASN A 105 9.32 -9.91 -8.31
C ASN A 105 8.74 -11.34 -8.25
N ASP A 106 9.48 -12.27 -7.63
CA ASP A 106 9.02 -13.65 -7.48
C ASP A 106 7.73 -13.72 -6.63
N ALA A 107 7.69 -12.98 -5.53
CA ALA A 107 6.51 -12.91 -4.67
C ALA A 107 5.29 -12.31 -5.41
N GLY A 108 5.50 -11.24 -6.18
CA GLY A 108 4.46 -10.65 -7.03
C GLY A 108 3.92 -11.65 -8.06
N SER A 109 4.82 -12.38 -8.71
CA SER A 109 4.44 -13.43 -9.69
C SER A 109 3.64 -14.56 -9.04
N ILE A 110 4.07 -15.04 -7.87
CA ILE A 110 3.32 -16.05 -7.12
C ILE A 110 1.93 -15.54 -6.72
N VAL A 111 1.83 -14.32 -6.20
CA VAL A 111 0.54 -13.73 -5.83
C VAL A 111 -0.39 -13.67 -7.04
N ASN A 112 0.10 -13.23 -8.19
CA ASN A 112 -0.70 -13.09 -9.41
C ASN A 112 -1.10 -14.45 -10.04
N GLU A 113 -0.37 -15.54 -9.74
CA GLU A 113 -0.75 -16.89 -10.15
C GLU A 113 -2.04 -17.36 -9.44
N TYR A 114 -2.21 -17.00 -8.17
CA TYR A 114 -3.34 -17.46 -7.35
C TYR A 114 -4.46 -16.44 -7.20
N ILE A 115 -4.14 -15.15 -7.28
CA ILE A 115 -5.10 -14.04 -7.16
C ILE A 115 -5.08 -13.24 -8.44
N LYS A 116 -6.09 -13.42 -9.27
CA LYS A 116 -6.19 -12.72 -10.55
C LYS A 116 -6.39 -11.23 -10.37
N GLY A 117 -5.53 -10.43 -10.99
CA GLY A 117 -5.53 -8.98 -10.86
C GLY A 117 -6.84 -8.34 -11.32
N GLU A 118 -7.43 -8.85 -12.39
CA GLU A 118 -8.68 -8.38 -12.97
C GLU A 118 -9.93 -8.69 -12.14
N GLU A 119 -9.85 -9.66 -11.23
CA GLU A 119 -10.94 -10.07 -10.36
C GLU A 119 -10.86 -9.44 -8.97
N ARG A 120 -9.88 -8.58 -8.71
CA ARG A 120 -9.69 -7.90 -7.42
C ARG A 120 -9.69 -6.39 -7.55
N SER A 121 -10.07 -5.75 -6.47
CA SER A 121 -9.92 -4.32 -6.29
C SER A 121 -9.19 -4.02 -4.98
N PHE A 122 -8.82 -2.78 -4.76
CA PHE A 122 -8.33 -2.33 -3.47
C PHE A 122 -8.98 -0.99 -3.11
N THR A 123 -9.10 -0.75 -1.82
CA THR A 123 -9.58 0.53 -1.30
C THR A 123 -8.65 0.94 -0.17
N ILE A 124 -8.15 2.16 -0.25
CA ILE A 124 -7.39 2.78 0.82
C ILE A 124 -8.16 4.01 1.28
N ILE A 125 -8.46 4.07 2.57
CA ILE A 125 -9.20 5.16 3.18
C ILE A 125 -8.27 5.86 4.16
N ALA A 126 -8.04 7.15 3.96
CA ALA A 126 -7.34 7.99 4.92
C ALA A 126 -8.20 8.17 6.18
N TYR A 127 -7.59 8.03 7.36
CA TYR A 127 -8.26 8.15 8.63
C TYR A 127 -7.47 9.07 9.57
N PRO A 128 -7.85 10.35 9.68
CA PRO A 128 -7.17 11.28 10.58
C PRO A 128 -7.45 10.93 12.04
N ILE A 129 -6.48 11.21 12.90
CA ILE A 129 -6.58 11.03 14.35
C ILE A 129 -6.47 12.37 15.09
N PRO A 130 -6.96 12.47 16.34
CA PRO A 130 -6.97 13.73 17.09
C PRO A 130 -5.60 14.36 17.29
N GLU A 131 -4.54 13.58 17.27
CA GLU A 131 -3.15 14.03 17.39
C GLU A 131 -2.71 14.95 16.23
N ILE A 132 -3.50 15.04 15.15
CA ILE A 132 -3.25 15.97 14.04
C ILE A 132 -3.34 17.45 14.49
N GLY A 133 -4.02 17.72 15.59
CA GLY A 133 -4.08 19.04 16.22
C GLY A 133 -5.49 19.64 16.29
N GLU A 134 -5.54 20.95 16.55
CA GLU A 134 -6.78 21.66 16.82
C GLU A 134 -7.82 21.60 15.69
N ASN A 135 -7.38 21.45 14.45
CA ASN A 135 -8.28 21.38 13.28
C ASN A 135 -8.77 19.95 12.99
N PHE A 136 -8.63 19.01 13.94
CA PHE A 136 -9.01 17.61 13.74
C PHE A 136 -10.44 17.44 13.21
N GLU A 137 -11.42 18.12 13.80
CA GLU A 137 -12.82 17.97 13.41
C GLU A 137 -13.04 18.38 11.95
N GLU A 138 -12.52 19.53 11.53
CA GLU A 138 -12.61 20.01 10.15
C GLU A 138 -11.94 19.04 9.16
N ILE A 139 -10.74 18.56 9.50
CA ILE A 139 -9.99 17.61 8.68
C ILE A 139 -10.75 16.29 8.57
N PHE A 140 -11.31 15.81 9.69
CA PHE A 140 -12.10 14.57 9.72
C PHE A 140 -13.37 14.68 8.87
N GLU A 141 -14.13 15.77 9.01
CA GLU A 141 -15.32 16.02 8.20
C GLU A 141 -14.99 16.14 6.71
N GLY A 142 -13.92 16.86 6.37
CA GLY A 142 -13.40 16.95 5.00
C GLY A 142 -13.03 15.59 4.43
N THR A 143 -12.35 14.76 5.21
CA THR A 143 -11.98 13.40 4.82
C THR A 143 -13.19 12.51 4.59
N VAL A 144 -14.19 12.56 5.49
CA VAL A 144 -15.46 11.83 5.31
C VAL A 144 -16.17 12.28 4.04
N LYS A 145 -16.24 13.59 3.82
CA LYS A 145 -16.88 14.17 2.63
C LYS A 145 -16.20 13.69 1.33
N ILE A 146 -14.89 13.64 1.30
CA ILE A 146 -14.12 13.13 0.14
C ILE A 146 -14.38 11.63 -0.06
N ASN A 147 -14.41 10.85 1.01
CA ASN A 147 -14.62 9.40 0.92
C ASN A 147 -16.09 9.00 0.64
N THR A 148 -17.02 9.92 0.70
CA THR A 148 -18.46 9.69 0.44
C THR A 148 -18.96 10.37 -0.82
N LEU A 149 -18.06 10.67 -1.75
CA LEU A 149 -18.40 11.29 -3.05
C LEU A 149 -19.28 10.37 -3.91
N ASP A 150 -20.07 11.00 -4.79
CA ASP A 150 -20.91 10.28 -5.76
C ASP A 150 -20.03 9.45 -6.71
N TYR A 151 -20.00 8.16 -6.46
CA TYR A 151 -19.24 7.19 -7.25
C TYR A 151 -19.55 7.25 -8.76
N ASN A 152 -20.83 7.38 -9.12
CA ASN A 152 -21.23 7.40 -10.54
C ASN A 152 -20.71 8.63 -11.28
N LYS A 153 -20.75 9.79 -10.61
CA LYS A 153 -20.16 11.02 -11.14
C LYS A 153 -18.67 10.89 -11.34
N TYR A 154 -17.94 10.36 -10.35
CA TYR A 154 -16.49 10.16 -10.44
C TYR A 154 -16.12 9.15 -11.53
N LYS A 155 -16.86 8.05 -11.64
CA LYS A 155 -16.66 7.07 -12.70
C LYS A 155 -16.79 7.71 -14.09
N ALA A 156 -17.78 8.58 -14.30
CA ALA A 156 -17.96 9.28 -15.57
C ALA A 156 -16.77 10.23 -15.87
N ILE A 157 -16.28 10.96 -14.87
CA ILE A 157 -15.11 11.84 -15.02
C ILE A 157 -13.85 11.02 -15.34
N GLN A 158 -13.63 9.94 -14.63
CA GLN A 158 -12.48 9.06 -14.86
C GLN A 158 -12.54 8.43 -16.25
N GLN A 159 -13.71 7.98 -16.69
CA GLN A 159 -13.88 7.41 -18.01
C GLN A 159 -13.55 8.43 -19.12
N ALA A 160 -14.00 9.68 -18.98
CA ALA A 160 -13.66 10.72 -19.93
C ALA A 160 -12.13 10.97 -20.03
N LEU A 161 -11.41 10.87 -18.91
CA LEU A 161 -9.94 10.96 -18.92
C LEU A 161 -9.31 9.75 -19.59
N ILE A 162 -9.79 8.54 -19.31
CA ILE A 162 -9.33 7.30 -19.94
C ILE A 162 -9.50 7.37 -21.44
N ASP A 163 -10.68 7.77 -21.92
CA ASP A 163 -10.99 7.87 -23.35
C ASP A 163 -10.03 8.84 -24.09
N VAL A 164 -9.59 9.91 -23.44
CA VAL A 164 -8.57 10.81 -23.98
C VAL A 164 -7.19 10.18 -23.96
N LEU A 165 -6.80 9.55 -22.85
CA LEU A 165 -5.48 8.93 -22.69
C LEU A 165 -5.28 7.74 -23.65
N ASP A 166 -6.31 6.94 -23.88
CA ASP A 166 -6.28 5.80 -24.81
C ASP A 166 -5.98 6.21 -26.27
N THR A 167 -6.23 7.47 -26.62
CA THR A 167 -5.94 8.02 -27.95
C THR A 167 -4.64 8.84 -28.01
N ALA A 168 -4.03 9.12 -26.86
CA ALA A 168 -2.85 9.94 -26.77
C ALA A 168 -1.57 9.09 -26.98
N GLN A 169 -0.53 9.71 -27.53
CA GLN A 169 0.78 9.09 -27.64
C GLN A 169 1.72 9.52 -26.51
N TYR A 170 1.42 10.63 -25.88
CA TYR A 170 2.19 11.18 -24.77
C TYR A 170 1.37 12.16 -23.95
N VAL A 171 1.82 12.37 -22.74
CA VAL A 171 1.31 13.40 -21.80
C VAL A 171 2.41 14.41 -21.52
N GLU A 172 2.11 15.70 -21.65
CA GLU A 172 2.98 16.76 -21.18
C GLU A 172 2.55 17.24 -19.80
N VAL A 173 3.49 17.29 -18.87
CA VAL A 173 3.26 17.77 -17.51
C VAL A 173 4.09 19.03 -17.28
N LYS A 174 3.44 20.16 -17.07
CA LYS A 174 4.10 21.45 -16.81
C LYS A 174 3.74 21.99 -15.44
N GLY A 175 4.76 22.35 -14.67
CA GLY A 175 4.57 23.00 -13.40
C GLY A 175 4.03 24.43 -13.54
N THR A 176 3.38 24.91 -12.48
CA THR A 176 2.86 26.29 -12.36
C THR A 176 3.31 26.88 -11.03
N ASN A 177 3.13 28.20 -10.85
CA ASN A 177 3.40 28.87 -9.58
C ASN A 177 4.83 28.68 -9.04
N GLY A 178 5.84 28.75 -9.92
CA GLY A 178 7.24 28.59 -9.54
C GLY A 178 7.75 27.14 -9.51
N ASN A 179 6.88 26.16 -9.77
CA ASN A 179 7.32 24.79 -9.98
C ASN A 179 7.89 24.64 -11.40
N CYS A 180 9.14 24.18 -11.51
CA CYS A 180 9.88 24.05 -12.77
C CYS A 180 9.70 22.68 -13.45
N THR A 181 8.70 21.91 -13.08
CA THR A 181 8.41 20.62 -13.75
C THR A 181 8.08 20.86 -15.22
N ASP A 182 8.82 20.21 -16.10
CA ASP A 182 8.55 20.14 -17.55
C ASP A 182 8.92 18.72 -18.01
N MET A 183 7.92 17.88 -18.18
CA MET A 183 8.09 16.47 -18.52
C MET A 183 7.20 16.09 -19.70
N LYS A 184 7.72 15.18 -20.51
CA LYS A 184 6.96 14.50 -21.55
C LYS A 184 7.01 12.99 -21.28
N VAL A 185 5.86 12.39 -21.04
CA VAL A 185 5.71 10.96 -20.72
C VAL A 185 5.03 10.28 -21.90
N SER A 186 5.68 9.29 -22.50
CA SER A 186 5.08 8.43 -23.51
C SER A 186 4.11 7.45 -22.84
N ILE A 187 2.94 7.23 -23.45
CA ILE A 187 1.92 6.28 -23.02
C ILE A 187 1.57 5.34 -24.16
#